data_f3579ccc7f0f9726b8b0012fabcd31fe
#
_entry.id   f3579ccc7f0f9726b8b0012fabcd31fe
#
_cell.length_a   1.000
_cell.length_b   1.000
_cell.length_c   1.000
_cell.angle_alpha   90.00
_cell.angle_beta   90.00
_cell.angle_gamma   90.00
#
_symmetry.space_group_name_H-M   'P 1'
#
loop_
_entity.id
_entity.type
_entity.pdbx_description
1 polymer ?
#
loop_
_entity_poly.entity_id
_entity_poly.type
_entity_poly.pdbx_seq_one_letter_code
_entity_poly.pdbx_strand_id
1 'polypeptide(L)'
;DDLGDAQRRAADWLLDVTRTGAGTHLLVYPAAGMQPAMRATKRRATVDVLTSDVDQISHMREALVLEGADDSIHVERIPGVVPNPKQWRGHYDAIVTVEKVEQLSPQERKEYIRAVDRFLTPNGRAGIQSLVATEAMTDAGKASIQALRAYVWPALDYPLTAELHQLVDKNSNLRIVSETHVGTHYLESLRQQRSFFDGHLREAAAAGFDPVFRRLWTFQFALREALMTLGMIDAVQFGLAHRNRGGRR
;
A
#
# COMPACT_ATOMS: atom_id res chain seq x y z
N ASP A 1 -7.64 14.89 -15.85
CA ASP A 1 -7.12 14.88 -14.46
C ASP A 1 -5.65 14.44 -14.51
N ASP A 2 -4.79 15.19 -13.84
CA ASP A 2 -3.36 14.87 -13.72
C ASP A 2 -3.15 13.65 -12.80
N LEU A 3 -2.11 12.84 -13.07
CA LEU A 3 -1.71 11.68 -12.25
C LEU A 3 -1.56 12.08 -10.76
N GLY A 4 -0.98 13.26 -10.50
CA GLY A 4 -0.84 13.81 -9.16
C GLY A 4 -2.16 14.02 -8.46
N ASP A 5 -3.21 14.48 -9.17
CA ASP A 5 -4.55 14.64 -8.62
C ASP A 5 -5.19 13.29 -8.27
N ALA A 6 -5.02 12.28 -9.12
CA ALA A 6 -5.54 10.95 -8.87
C ALA A 6 -4.88 10.31 -7.63
N GLN A 7 -3.55 10.41 -7.51
CA GLN A 7 -2.81 9.93 -6.35
C GLN A 7 -3.21 10.66 -5.07
N ARG A 8 -3.42 11.98 -5.13
CA ARG A 8 -3.92 12.77 -3.99
C ARG A 8 -5.30 12.31 -3.53
N ARG A 9 -6.24 12.10 -4.46
CA ARG A 9 -7.59 11.60 -4.13
C ARG A 9 -7.55 10.20 -3.49
N ALA A 10 -6.73 9.28 -4.02
CA ALA A 10 -6.57 7.96 -3.45
C ALA A 10 -6.00 8.00 -2.02
N ALA A 11 -5.01 8.86 -1.77
CA ALA A 11 -4.47 9.07 -0.44
C ALA A 11 -5.51 9.70 0.49
N ASP A 12 -6.23 10.73 0.05
CA ASP A 12 -7.27 11.38 0.85
C ASP A 12 -8.39 10.42 1.25
N TRP A 13 -8.81 9.52 0.36
CA TRP A 13 -9.80 8.50 0.70
C TRP A 13 -9.32 7.58 1.84
N LEU A 14 -8.07 7.10 1.78
CA LEU A 14 -7.48 6.28 2.85
C LEU A 14 -7.42 7.05 4.18
N LEU A 15 -7.09 8.34 4.12
CA LEU A 15 -7.06 9.21 5.31
C LEU A 15 -8.47 9.46 5.86
N ASP A 16 -9.48 9.53 5.02
CA ASP A 16 -10.89 9.68 5.45
C ASP A 16 -11.41 8.41 6.12
N VAL A 17 -11.15 7.25 5.54
CA VAL A 17 -11.52 5.94 6.12
C VAL A 17 -10.86 5.72 7.47
N THR A 18 -9.62 6.15 7.63
CA THR A 18 -8.88 6.07 8.90
C THR A 18 -9.21 7.21 9.85
N ARG A 19 -10.03 8.19 9.43
CA ARG A 19 -10.38 9.39 10.21
C ARG A 19 -9.16 10.22 10.60
N THR A 20 -8.15 10.25 9.72
CA THR A 20 -6.92 10.99 9.96
C THR A 20 -7.19 12.49 9.92
N GLY A 21 -6.84 13.19 11.00
CA GLY A 21 -7.02 14.63 11.18
C GLY A 21 -6.08 15.19 12.22
N ALA A 22 -6.40 16.37 12.75
CA ALA A 22 -5.58 17.05 13.76
C ALA A 22 -5.38 16.19 15.01
N GLY A 23 -4.14 16.01 15.42
CA GLY A 23 -3.76 15.21 16.57
C GLY A 23 -3.74 13.70 16.34
N THR A 24 -4.02 13.23 15.12
CA THR A 24 -3.88 11.81 14.76
C THR A 24 -2.41 11.43 14.66
N HIS A 25 -2.02 10.33 15.27
CA HIS A 25 -0.73 9.67 15.01
C HIS A 25 -0.93 8.58 13.97
N LEU A 26 -0.40 8.81 12.76
CA LEU A 26 -0.54 7.94 11.59
C LEU A 26 0.72 7.11 11.37
N LEU A 27 0.56 5.84 11.10
CA LEU A 27 1.61 4.98 10.53
C LEU A 27 1.36 4.74 9.05
N VAL A 28 2.35 5.05 8.20
CA VAL A 28 2.37 4.63 6.78
C VAL A 28 3.35 3.47 6.65
N TYR A 29 2.83 2.31 6.30
CA TYR A 29 3.64 1.11 6.09
C TYR A 29 3.00 0.16 5.07
N PRO A 30 3.74 -0.21 4.05
CA PRO A 30 5.06 0.29 3.66
C PRO A 30 4.99 1.70 3.08
N ALA A 31 6.15 2.30 2.99
CA ALA A 31 6.31 3.57 2.29
C ALA A 31 6.29 3.34 0.77
N ALA A 32 5.12 3.12 0.21
CA ALA A 32 4.91 3.03 -1.25
C ALA A 32 4.83 4.41 -1.91
N GLY A 33 5.53 5.40 -1.35
CA GLY A 33 5.51 6.79 -1.75
C GLY A 33 5.10 7.71 -0.61
N MET A 34 5.36 9.00 -0.76
CA MET A 34 5.16 9.99 0.30
C MET A 34 3.75 10.60 0.32
N GLN A 35 2.90 10.33 -0.67
CA GLN A 35 1.60 11.00 -0.79
C GLN A 35 0.70 10.85 0.45
N PRO A 36 0.48 9.64 1.02
CA PRO A 36 -0.34 9.53 2.23
C PRO A 36 0.24 10.31 3.41
N ALA A 37 1.55 10.28 3.60
CA ALA A 37 2.23 11.00 4.67
C ALA A 37 2.12 12.52 4.50
N MET A 38 2.45 13.05 3.32
CA MET A 38 2.36 14.47 2.99
C MET A 38 0.92 15.01 3.09
N ARG A 39 -0.08 14.22 2.67
CA ARG A 39 -1.48 14.60 2.80
C ARG A 39 -1.95 14.62 4.26
N ALA A 40 -1.45 13.68 5.08
CA ALA A 40 -1.78 13.61 6.51
C ALA A 40 -1.24 14.83 7.29
N THR A 41 -0.04 15.33 6.97
CA THR A 41 0.49 16.54 7.62
C THR A 41 -0.34 17.78 7.31
N LYS A 42 -0.88 17.89 6.08
CA LYS A 42 -1.83 18.96 5.72
C LYS A 42 -3.13 18.90 6.55
N ARG A 43 -3.45 17.72 7.10
CA ARG A 43 -4.55 17.52 8.06
C ARG A 43 -4.10 17.68 9.52
N ARG A 44 -2.87 18.11 9.76
CA ARG A 44 -2.26 18.31 11.10
C ARG A 44 -2.13 17.01 11.88
N ALA A 45 -1.87 15.89 11.19
CA ALA A 45 -1.45 14.62 11.79
C ALA A 45 0.07 14.56 11.93
N THR A 46 0.57 13.81 12.90
CA THR A 46 1.97 13.37 12.98
C THR A 46 2.11 12.01 12.31
N VAL A 47 3.21 11.76 11.62
CA VAL A 47 3.32 10.58 10.75
C VAL A 47 4.64 9.85 10.97
N ASP A 48 4.55 8.56 11.24
CA ASP A 48 5.68 7.64 11.12
C ASP A 48 5.57 6.88 9.80
N VAL A 49 6.69 6.80 9.08
CA VAL A 49 6.82 6.07 7.83
C VAL A 49 7.86 4.98 8.02
N LEU A 50 7.47 3.72 7.84
CA LEU A 50 8.39 2.60 7.97
C LEU A 50 8.72 2.01 6.60
N THR A 51 10.00 1.76 6.35
CA THR A 51 10.48 1.06 5.16
C THR A 51 11.63 0.12 5.50
N SER A 52 11.77 -0.97 4.73
CA SER A 52 12.93 -1.86 4.79
C SER A 52 14.02 -1.46 3.79
N ASP A 53 13.73 -0.55 2.88
CA ASP A 53 14.61 -0.10 1.80
C ASP A 53 15.48 1.08 2.28
N VAL A 54 16.81 0.88 2.29
CA VAL A 54 17.78 1.88 2.75
C VAL A 54 17.87 3.06 1.81
N ASP A 55 17.84 2.80 0.50
CA ASP A 55 17.99 3.84 -0.52
C ASP A 55 16.76 4.75 -0.52
N GLN A 56 15.59 4.15 -0.32
CA GLN A 56 14.32 4.88 -0.21
C GLN A 56 14.32 5.87 0.97
N ILE A 57 14.94 5.52 2.10
CA ILE A 57 14.99 6.41 3.28
C ILE A 57 15.70 7.72 2.96
N SER A 58 16.85 7.65 2.30
CA SER A 58 17.64 8.84 1.96
C SER A 58 16.84 9.78 1.06
N HIS A 59 16.25 9.23 -0.01
CA HIS A 59 15.40 10.00 -0.93
C HIS A 59 14.16 10.60 -0.23
N MET A 60 13.53 9.84 0.67
CA MET A 60 12.38 10.34 1.42
C MET A 60 12.76 11.50 2.34
N ARG A 61 13.87 11.38 3.08
CA ARG A 61 14.34 12.43 3.98
C ARG A 61 14.72 13.71 3.21
N GLU A 62 15.41 13.58 2.08
CA GLU A 62 15.71 14.72 1.22
C GLU A 62 14.43 15.41 0.71
N ALA A 63 13.44 14.63 0.26
CA ALA A 63 12.16 15.17 -0.19
C ALA A 63 11.40 15.89 0.95
N LEU A 64 11.45 15.36 2.19
CA LEU A 64 10.82 15.99 3.35
C LEU A 64 11.43 17.34 3.70
N VAL A 65 12.76 17.45 3.67
CA VAL A 65 13.47 18.71 3.91
C VAL A 65 13.09 19.75 2.85
N LEU A 66 13.03 19.34 1.57
CA LEU A 66 12.64 20.25 0.46
C LEU A 66 11.20 20.76 0.60
N GLU A 67 10.30 19.95 1.14
CA GLU A 67 8.89 20.30 1.35
C GLU A 67 8.61 20.94 2.72
N GLY A 68 9.63 21.05 3.59
CA GLY A 68 9.49 21.60 4.95
C GLY A 68 8.56 20.78 5.84
N ALA A 69 8.56 19.45 5.69
CA ALA A 69 7.69 18.52 6.41
C ALA A 69 8.46 17.57 7.37
N ASP A 70 9.75 17.76 7.53
CA ASP A 70 10.65 16.93 8.33
C ASP A 70 10.33 16.93 9.84
N ASP A 71 9.75 18.01 10.36
CA ASP A 71 9.27 18.06 11.75
C ASP A 71 8.00 17.24 12.02
N SER A 72 7.24 16.92 10.98
CA SER A 72 5.91 16.27 11.09
C SER A 72 5.90 14.84 10.62
N ILE A 73 6.91 14.40 9.87
CA ILE A 73 7.04 13.07 9.31
C ILE A 73 8.38 12.47 9.74
N HIS A 74 8.30 11.37 10.48
CA HIS A 74 9.45 10.59 10.89
C HIS A 74 9.60 9.34 10.01
N VAL A 75 10.77 9.20 9.34
CA VAL A 75 11.07 8.04 8.48
C VAL A 75 12.06 7.13 9.18
N GLU A 76 11.68 5.87 9.40
CA GLU A 76 12.51 4.90 10.08
C GLU A 76 12.64 3.59 9.28
N ARG A 77 13.82 2.98 9.41
CA ARG A 77 14.11 1.66 8.84
C ARG A 77 13.65 0.56 9.76
N ILE A 78 13.02 -0.45 9.18
CA ILE A 78 12.76 -1.72 9.87
C ILE A 78 13.54 -2.87 9.20
N PRO A 79 14.00 -3.86 9.98
CA PRO A 79 14.82 -4.96 9.47
C PRO A 79 13.97 -6.07 8.86
N GLY A 80 13.04 -5.79 8.02
CA GLY A 80 12.20 -6.83 7.41
C GLY A 80 10.95 -6.29 6.76
N VAL A 81 10.20 -7.20 6.16
CA VAL A 81 8.99 -6.88 5.39
C VAL A 81 7.79 -6.58 6.27
N VAL A 82 7.79 -7.07 7.51
CA VAL A 82 6.73 -6.85 8.50
C VAL A 82 7.33 -6.25 9.75
N PRO A 83 6.74 -5.17 10.32
CA PRO A 83 7.22 -4.59 11.56
C PRO A 83 7.20 -5.62 12.69
N ASN A 84 8.32 -5.78 13.38
CA ASN A 84 8.41 -6.68 14.52
C ASN A 84 7.86 -5.96 15.77
N PRO A 85 6.76 -6.44 16.39
CA PRO A 85 6.18 -5.81 17.57
C PRO A 85 7.09 -5.77 18.81
N LYS A 86 8.18 -6.52 18.82
CA LYS A 86 9.18 -6.47 19.89
C LYS A 86 10.17 -5.31 19.70
N GLN A 87 10.41 -4.94 18.47
CA GLN A 87 11.34 -3.88 18.07
C GLN A 87 10.64 -2.55 17.85
N TRP A 88 9.39 -2.59 17.37
CA TRP A 88 8.55 -1.43 17.13
C TRP A 88 7.35 -1.46 18.07
N ARG A 89 7.20 -0.45 18.91
CA ARG A 89 6.15 -0.40 19.95
C ARG A 89 5.24 0.82 19.81
N GLY A 90 5.17 1.38 18.62
CA GLY A 90 4.26 2.50 18.36
C GLY A 90 2.80 2.12 18.59
N HIS A 91 2.02 3.10 19.03
CA HIS A 91 0.56 3.02 19.08
C HIS A 91 0.01 4.11 18.18
N TYR A 92 -0.85 3.72 17.25
CA TYR A 92 -1.32 4.59 16.19
C TYR A 92 -2.84 4.69 16.19
N ASP A 93 -3.34 5.90 15.96
CA ASP A 93 -4.76 6.13 15.75
C ASP A 93 -5.20 5.73 14.34
N ALA A 94 -4.25 5.77 13.41
CA ALA A 94 -4.46 5.40 12.02
C ALA A 94 -3.26 4.62 11.45
N ILE A 95 -3.52 3.62 10.61
CA ILE A 95 -2.51 2.90 9.82
C ILE A 95 -2.95 2.88 8.37
N VAL A 96 -2.06 3.27 7.45
CA VAL A 96 -2.33 3.24 6.00
C VAL A 96 -1.32 2.37 5.28
N THR A 97 -1.83 1.51 4.41
CA THR A 97 -1.05 0.57 3.60
C THR A 97 -1.51 0.64 2.15
N VAL A 98 -0.56 0.69 1.22
CA VAL A 98 -0.84 0.69 -0.22
C VAL A 98 -0.05 -0.42 -0.90
N GLU A 99 -0.74 -1.32 -1.59
CA GLU A 99 -0.16 -2.37 -2.44
C GLU A 99 0.94 -3.22 -1.76
N LYS A 100 0.70 -3.61 -0.51
CA LYS A 100 1.64 -4.45 0.25
C LYS A 100 1.14 -5.87 0.43
N VAL A 101 -0.14 -6.03 0.71
CA VAL A 101 -0.70 -7.32 1.11
C VAL A 101 -0.49 -8.38 0.04
N GLU A 102 -0.68 -8.02 -1.24
CA GLU A 102 -0.47 -8.90 -2.38
C GLU A 102 1.01 -9.27 -2.63
N GLN A 103 1.94 -8.51 -2.06
CA GLN A 103 3.39 -8.74 -2.19
C GLN A 103 3.97 -9.59 -1.05
N LEU A 104 3.15 -9.93 -0.06
CA LEU A 104 3.56 -10.74 1.09
C LEU A 104 3.25 -12.22 0.86
N SER A 105 4.11 -13.10 1.35
CA SER A 105 3.81 -14.53 1.44
C SER A 105 2.61 -14.77 2.37
N PRO A 106 1.93 -15.94 2.28
CA PRO A 106 0.80 -16.24 3.15
C PRO A 106 1.10 -16.13 4.65
N GLN A 107 2.31 -16.45 5.07
CA GLN A 107 2.74 -16.34 6.46
C GLN A 107 2.95 -14.86 6.85
N GLU A 108 3.63 -14.09 6.01
CA GLU A 108 3.87 -12.66 6.24
C GLU A 108 2.56 -11.86 6.25
N ARG A 109 1.56 -12.23 5.42
CA ARG A 109 0.21 -11.63 5.47
C ARG A 109 -0.43 -11.78 6.85
N LYS A 110 -0.34 -12.97 7.46
CA LYS A 110 -0.86 -13.20 8.82
C LYS A 110 -0.12 -12.36 9.85
N GLU A 111 1.20 -12.31 9.77
CA GLU A 111 2.04 -11.51 10.67
C GLU A 111 1.76 -10.02 10.51
N TYR A 112 1.57 -9.56 9.27
CA TYR A 112 1.23 -8.18 8.96
C TYR A 112 -0.11 -7.76 9.59
N ILE A 113 -1.17 -8.55 9.41
CA ILE A 113 -2.49 -8.25 10.00
C ILE A 113 -2.42 -8.28 11.53
N ARG A 114 -1.65 -9.20 12.14
CA ARG A 114 -1.40 -9.20 13.59
C ARG A 114 -0.63 -7.97 14.06
N ALA A 115 0.32 -7.48 13.26
CA ALA A 115 1.05 -6.26 13.57
C ALA A 115 0.12 -5.04 13.52
N VAL A 116 -0.73 -4.93 12.49
CA VAL A 116 -1.74 -3.86 12.37
C VAL A 116 -2.67 -3.86 13.59
N ASP A 117 -3.22 -5.02 13.97
CA ASP A 117 -4.09 -5.17 15.16
C ASP A 117 -3.39 -4.69 16.45
N ARG A 118 -2.11 -5.03 16.61
CA ARG A 118 -1.34 -4.69 17.82
C ARG A 118 -0.95 -3.23 17.89
N PHE A 119 -0.67 -2.60 16.77
CA PHE A 119 -0.23 -1.21 16.71
C PHE A 119 -1.38 -0.21 16.77
N LEU A 120 -2.59 -0.60 16.38
CA LEU A 120 -3.75 0.26 16.48
C LEU A 120 -4.17 0.50 17.94
N THR A 121 -4.46 1.75 18.25
CA THR A 121 -5.18 2.11 19.48
C THR A 121 -6.59 1.48 19.46
N PRO A 122 -7.26 1.33 20.62
CA PRO A 122 -8.60 0.68 20.68
C PRO A 122 -9.66 1.28 19.75
N ASN A 123 -9.58 2.58 19.48
CA ASN A 123 -10.48 3.29 18.57
C ASN A 123 -9.85 3.58 17.21
N GLY A 124 -8.62 3.10 17.00
CA GLY A 124 -7.85 3.29 15.77
C GLY A 124 -8.48 2.58 14.57
N ARG A 125 -8.09 3.03 13.39
CA ARG A 125 -8.53 2.47 12.12
C ARG A 125 -7.37 2.22 11.18
N ALA A 126 -7.46 1.15 10.38
CA ALA A 126 -6.53 0.95 9.29
C ALA A 126 -7.24 1.10 7.94
N GLY A 127 -6.52 1.68 6.97
CA GLY A 127 -6.89 1.77 5.57
C GLY A 127 -5.90 0.96 4.73
N ILE A 128 -6.37 -0.05 4.01
CA ILE A 128 -5.56 -0.92 3.18
C ILE A 128 -6.03 -0.81 1.75
N GLN A 129 -5.16 -0.38 0.84
CA GLN A 129 -5.39 -0.56 -0.59
C GLN A 129 -4.62 -1.78 -1.07
N SER A 130 -5.29 -2.69 -1.76
CA SER A 130 -4.68 -3.90 -2.32
C SER A 130 -5.25 -4.22 -3.68
N LEU A 131 -4.43 -4.83 -4.53
CA LEU A 131 -4.92 -5.49 -5.73
C LEU A 131 -5.42 -6.88 -5.36
N VAL A 132 -6.58 -7.23 -5.86
CA VAL A 132 -7.26 -8.51 -5.59
C VAL A 132 -7.59 -9.22 -6.88
N ALA A 133 -7.59 -10.55 -6.85
CA ALA A 133 -8.16 -11.33 -7.94
C ALA A 133 -9.70 -11.27 -7.91
N THR A 134 -10.31 -11.39 -9.07
CA THR A 134 -11.75 -11.53 -9.21
C THR A 134 -12.09 -12.97 -9.65
N GLU A 135 -13.39 -13.29 -9.69
CA GLU A 135 -13.89 -14.56 -10.25
C GLU A 135 -13.57 -14.74 -11.75
N ALA A 136 -13.21 -13.65 -12.45
CA ALA A 136 -12.80 -13.69 -13.85
C ALA A 136 -11.33 -14.11 -14.05
N MET A 137 -10.56 -14.32 -12.96
CA MET A 137 -9.16 -14.72 -13.03
C MET A 137 -9.02 -16.12 -13.65
N THR A 138 -8.45 -16.17 -14.83
CA THR A 138 -8.20 -17.42 -15.58
C THR A 138 -6.86 -18.07 -15.18
N ASP A 139 -6.66 -19.32 -15.55
CA ASP A 139 -5.36 -20.00 -15.37
C ASP A 139 -4.24 -19.32 -16.19
N ALA A 140 -4.58 -18.80 -17.38
CA ALA A 140 -3.64 -18.00 -18.18
C ALA A 140 -3.26 -16.69 -17.44
N GLY A 141 -4.22 -16.02 -16.81
CA GLY A 141 -3.97 -14.86 -15.95
C GLY A 141 -3.03 -15.19 -14.78
N LYS A 142 -3.31 -16.30 -14.08
CA LYS A 142 -2.41 -16.79 -12.99
C LYS A 142 -1.02 -17.13 -13.51
N ALA A 143 -0.90 -17.78 -14.67
CA ALA A 143 0.38 -18.13 -15.28
C ALA A 143 1.18 -16.87 -15.66
N SER A 144 0.53 -15.82 -16.15
CA SER A 144 1.20 -14.57 -16.55
C SER A 144 1.88 -13.85 -15.37
N ILE A 145 1.37 -14.00 -14.15
CA ILE A 145 1.94 -13.42 -12.93
C ILE A 145 3.28 -14.08 -12.56
N GLN A 146 3.56 -15.30 -13.02
CA GLN A 146 4.80 -16.00 -12.71
C GLN A 146 6.06 -15.24 -13.17
N ALA A 147 5.97 -14.49 -14.26
CA ALA A 147 7.08 -13.65 -14.71
C ALA A 147 7.36 -12.51 -13.70
N LEU A 148 6.32 -11.91 -13.12
CA LEU A 148 6.49 -10.90 -12.06
C LEU A 148 7.06 -11.51 -10.78
N ARG A 149 6.65 -12.73 -10.42
CA ARG A 149 7.22 -13.46 -9.29
C ARG A 149 8.70 -13.77 -9.49
N ALA A 150 9.09 -14.19 -10.68
CA ALA A 150 10.46 -14.56 -10.97
C ALA A 150 11.44 -13.38 -10.91
N TYR A 151 11.00 -12.18 -11.25
CA TYR A 151 11.92 -11.08 -11.51
C TYR A 151 11.65 -9.80 -10.71
N VAL A 152 10.47 -9.62 -10.12
CA VAL A 152 10.08 -8.36 -9.45
C VAL A 152 9.65 -8.59 -8.01
N TRP A 153 8.60 -9.40 -7.80
CA TRP A 153 7.97 -9.64 -6.50
C TRP A 153 7.81 -11.14 -6.24
N PRO A 154 8.77 -11.80 -5.61
CA PRO A 154 8.78 -13.26 -5.47
C PRO A 154 7.53 -13.86 -4.79
N ALA A 155 6.92 -13.11 -3.88
CA ALA A 155 5.71 -13.54 -3.17
C ALA A 155 4.40 -12.99 -3.75
N LEU A 156 4.45 -12.29 -4.90
CA LEU A 156 3.26 -11.67 -5.48
C LEU A 156 2.15 -12.69 -5.69
N ASP A 157 0.99 -12.38 -5.12
CA ASP A 157 -0.22 -13.17 -5.26
C ASP A 157 -1.44 -12.29 -5.00
N TYR A 158 -2.37 -12.25 -5.94
CA TYR A 158 -3.60 -11.48 -5.79
C TYR A 158 -4.65 -12.31 -5.06
N PRO A 159 -4.90 -12.05 -3.75
CA PRO A 159 -5.93 -12.78 -3.02
C PRO A 159 -7.33 -12.39 -3.51
N LEU A 160 -8.30 -13.28 -3.38
CA LEU A 160 -9.70 -12.90 -3.50
C LEU A 160 -10.12 -12.00 -2.31
N THR A 161 -11.09 -11.13 -2.53
CA THR A 161 -11.65 -10.28 -1.46
C THR A 161 -12.10 -11.12 -0.25
N ALA A 162 -12.78 -12.25 -0.50
CA ALA A 162 -13.21 -13.16 0.55
C ALA A 162 -12.04 -13.75 1.36
N GLU A 163 -10.88 -13.97 0.73
CA GLU A 163 -9.68 -14.44 1.43
C GLU A 163 -9.11 -13.37 2.34
N LEU A 164 -9.17 -12.09 1.94
CA LEU A 164 -8.75 -10.97 2.79
C LEU A 164 -9.68 -10.82 4.01
N HIS A 165 -11.00 -10.96 3.84
CA HIS A 165 -11.93 -11.01 4.98
C HIS A 165 -11.57 -12.14 5.94
N GLN A 166 -11.35 -13.36 5.43
CA GLN A 166 -10.94 -14.49 6.27
C GLN A 166 -9.59 -14.28 6.93
N LEU A 167 -8.63 -13.67 6.23
CA LEU A 167 -7.31 -13.36 6.77
C LEU A 167 -7.42 -12.44 7.99
N VAL A 168 -8.18 -11.35 7.87
CA VAL A 168 -8.41 -10.39 8.96
C VAL A 168 -9.14 -11.07 10.10
N ASP A 169 -10.23 -11.77 9.81
CA ASP A 169 -11.09 -12.41 10.82
C ASP A 169 -10.41 -13.49 11.64
N LYS A 170 -9.55 -14.30 11.00
CA LYS A 170 -8.87 -15.42 11.67
C LYS A 170 -7.60 -15.01 12.40
N ASN A 171 -6.98 -13.87 12.06
CA ASN A 171 -5.65 -13.53 12.55
C ASN A 171 -5.60 -12.27 13.43
N SER A 172 -6.73 -11.61 13.66
CA SER A 172 -6.79 -10.37 14.45
C SER A 172 -8.13 -10.17 15.15
N ASN A 173 -8.19 -9.16 16.03
CA ASN A 173 -9.45 -8.64 16.59
C ASN A 173 -10.07 -7.55 15.70
N LEU A 174 -9.54 -7.35 14.50
CA LEU A 174 -10.06 -6.41 13.52
C LEU A 174 -11.20 -7.04 12.71
N ARG A 175 -11.97 -6.18 12.06
CA ARG A 175 -12.92 -6.53 10.99
C ARG A 175 -12.83 -5.50 9.89
N ILE A 176 -13.13 -5.90 8.68
CA ILE A 176 -13.35 -4.98 7.56
C ILE A 176 -14.72 -4.32 7.78
N VAL A 177 -14.72 -2.99 7.84
CA VAL A 177 -15.93 -2.16 8.09
C VAL A 177 -16.36 -1.37 6.87
N SER A 178 -15.49 -1.25 5.87
CA SER A 178 -15.80 -0.68 4.56
C SER A 178 -14.95 -1.33 3.49
N GLU A 179 -15.50 -1.41 2.29
CA GLU A 179 -14.87 -1.95 1.10
C GLU A 179 -15.30 -1.10 -0.09
N THR A 180 -14.34 -0.58 -0.83
CA THR A 180 -14.59 0.29 -1.98
C THR A 180 -13.74 -0.17 -3.17
N HIS A 181 -14.41 -0.53 -4.24
CA HIS A 181 -13.78 -0.93 -5.49
C HIS A 181 -13.39 0.32 -6.28
N VAL A 182 -12.10 0.47 -6.56
CA VAL A 182 -11.53 1.65 -7.24
C VAL A 182 -10.80 1.29 -8.53
N GLY A 183 -11.02 0.09 -9.05
CA GLY A 183 -10.31 -0.46 -10.20
C GLY A 183 -10.30 0.44 -11.42
N THR A 184 -11.43 1.09 -11.77
CA THR A 184 -11.49 2.01 -12.90
C THR A 184 -10.55 3.21 -12.72
N HIS A 185 -10.53 3.82 -11.54
CA HIS A 185 -9.62 4.94 -11.23
C HIS A 185 -8.17 4.49 -11.16
N TYR A 186 -7.95 3.30 -10.61
CA TYR A 186 -6.62 2.71 -10.53
C TYR A 186 -6.05 2.40 -11.92
N LEU A 187 -6.86 1.84 -12.82
CA LEU A 187 -6.47 1.54 -14.19
C LEU A 187 -6.04 2.81 -14.94
N GLU A 188 -6.77 3.90 -14.76
CA GLU A 188 -6.39 5.17 -15.36
C GLU A 188 -5.05 5.69 -14.81
N SER A 189 -4.86 5.62 -13.48
CA SER A 189 -3.57 5.98 -12.85
C SER A 189 -2.42 5.10 -13.35
N LEU A 190 -2.67 3.81 -13.55
CA LEU A 190 -1.69 2.85 -14.05
C LEU A 190 -1.27 3.18 -15.49
N ARG A 191 -2.23 3.56 -16.35
CA ARG A 191 -1.97 4.00 -17.72
C ARG A 191 -1.11 5.27 -17.76
N GLN A 192 -1.43 6.24 -16.91
CA GLN A 192 -0.67 7.47 -16.80
C GLN A 192 0.76 7.21 -16.27
N GLN A 193 0.92 6.34 -15.26
CA GLN A 193 2.24 5.92 -14.77
C GLN A 193 3.06 5.24 -15.87
N ARG A 194 2.45 4.34 -16.64
CA ARG A 194 3.08 3.70 -17.78
C ARG A 194 3.52 4.71 -18.83
N SER A 195 2.63 5.61 -19.24
CA SER A 195 2.94 6.66 -20.21
C SER A 195 4.08 7.56 -19.74
N PHE A 196 4.07 7.93 -18.48
CA PHE A 196 5.16 8.72 -17.87
C PHE A 196 6.47 7.93 -17.91
N PHE A 197 6.48 6.66 -17.50
CA PHE A 197 7.68 5.82 -17.52
C PHE A 197 8.24 5.64 -18.93
N ASP A 198 7.36 5.32 -19.90
CA ASP A 198 7.74 5.13 -21.30
C ASP A 198 8.31 6.42 -21.92
N GLY A 199 7.81 7.59 -21.49
CA GLY A 199 8.34 8.89 -21.91
C GLY A 199 9.73 9.25 -21.32
N HIS A 200 10.12 8.62 -20.19
CA HIS A 200 11.35 8.93 -19.43
C HIS A 200 12.38 7.79 -19.44
N LEU A 201 12.34 6.92 -20.46
CA LEU A 201 13.26 5.77 -20.56
C LEU A 201 14.74 6.19 -20.72
N ARG A 202 15.02 7.38 -21.30
CA ARG A 202 16.37 7.92 -21.45
C ARG A 202 16.91 8.40 -20.11
N GLU A 203 16.11 9.10 -19.34
CA GLU A 203 16.43 9.56 -17.98
C GLU A 203 16.65 8.37 -17.05
N ALA A 204 15.81 7.34 -17.13
CA ALA A 204 16.00 6.10 -16.39
C ALA A 204 17.34 5.41 -16.77
N ALA A 205 17.73 5.43 -18.05
CA ALA A 205 19.03 4.92 -18.49
C ALA A 205 20.19 5.75 -17.92
N ALA A 206 20.07 7.08 -17.92
CA ALA A 206 21.06 7.98 -17.35
C ALA A 206 21.21 7.82 -15.84
N ALA A 207 20.13 7.48 -15.14
CA ALA A 207 20.11 7.16 -13.71
C ALA A 207 20.66 5.75 -13.37
N GLY A 208 21.13 5.00 -14.36
CA GLY A 208 21.78 3.69 -14.16
C GLY A 208 20.85 2.48 -14.27
N PHE A 209 19.55 2.67 -14.55
CA PHE A 209 18.66 1.55 -14.80
C PHE A 209 18.94 0.89 -16.15
N ASP A 210 19.36 -0.39 -16.11
CA ASP A 210 19.77 -1.13 -17.28
C ASP A 210 18.58 -1.45 -18.24
N PRO A 211 18.85 -1.91 -19.47
CA PRO A 211 17.80 -2.25 -20.43
C PRO A 211 16.88 -3.39 -19.96
N VAL A 212 17.39 -4.33 -19.14
CA VAL A 212 16.58 -5.45 -18.61
C VAL A 212 15.56 -4.93 -17.63
N PHE A 213 16.00 -4.08 -16.67
CA PHE A 213 15.10 -3.42 -15.72
C PHE A 213 14.01 -2.62 -16.46
N ARG A 214 14.38 -1.79 -17.43
CA ARG A 214 13.41 -0.97 -18.16
C ARG A 214 12.36 -1.80 -18.91
N ARG A 215 12.77 -2.90 -19.58
CA ARG A 215 11.83 -3.83 -20.24
C ARG A 215 10.90 -4.51 -19.24
N LEU A 216 11.45 -4.94 -18.10
CA LEU A 216 10.69 -5.57 -17.05
C LEU A 216 9.64 -4.62 -16.45
N TRP A 217 10.01 -3.35 -16.28
CA TRP A 217 9.11 -2.32 -15.77
C TRP A 217 7.98 -1.99 -16.75
N THR A 218 8.30 -1.82 -18.03
CA THR A 218 7.27 -1.69 -19.11
C THR A 218 6.35 -2.91 -19.14
N PHE A 219 6.91 -4.12 -19.00
CA PHE A 219 6.14 -5.35 -19.00
C PHE A 219 5.17 -5.43 -17.80
N GLN A 220 5.63 -5.11 -16.57
CA GLN A 220 4.77 -5.16 -15.40
C GLN A 220 3.59 -4.18 -15.50
N PHE A 221 3.81 -2.98 -16.05
CA PHE A 221 2.71 -2.04 -16.30
C PHE A 221 1.71 -2.61 -17.31
N ALA A 222 2.19 -3.11 -18.44
CA ALA A 222 1.34 -3.66 -19.49
C ALA A 222 0.54 -4.88 -19.02
N LEU A 223 1.15 -5.77 -18.23
CA LEU A 223 0.49 -6.96 -17.70
C LEU A 223 -0.61 -6.58 -16.69
N ARG A 224 -0.32 -5.70 -15.75
CA ARG A 224 -1.31 -5.24 -14.77
C ARG A 224 -2.47 -4.51 -15.44
N GLU A 225 -2.18 -3.67 -16.43
CA GLU A 225 -3.20 -2.99 -17.25
C GLU A 225 -4.09 -4.00 -17.99
N ALA A 226 -3.49 -5.03 -18.59
CA ALA A 226 -4.24 -6.09 -19.29
C ALA A 226 -5.13 -6.88 -18.33
N LEU A 227 -4.60 -7.32 -17.19
CA LEU A 227 -5.36 -8.06 -16.17
C LEU A 227 -6.55 -7.24 -15.63
N MET A 228 -6.37 -5.94 -15.40
CA MET A 228 -7.45 -5.06 -14.95
C MET A 228 -8.48 -4.81 -16.06
N THR A 229 -8.03 -4.58 -17.30
CA THR A 229 -8.92 -4.36 -18.45
C THR A 229 -9.80 -5.59 -18.72
N LEU A 230 -9.25 -6.79 -18.50
CA LEU A 230 -9.97 -8.06 -18.61
C LEU A 230 -10.82 -8.38 -17.36
N GLY A 231 -10.81 -7.52 -16.36
CA GLY A 231 -11.53 -7.73 -15.11
C GLY A 231 -10.99 -8.88 -14.24
N MET A 232 -9.77 -9.38 -14.52
CA MET A 232 -9.15 -10.49 -13.77
C MET A 232 -8.62 -10.06 -12.41
N ILE A 233 -8.22 -8.78 -12.28
CA ILE A 233 -7.87 -8.15 -11.01
C ILE A 233 -8.64 -6.85 -10.83
N ASP A 234 -8.79 -6.44 -9.58
CA ASP A 234 -9.38 -5.17 -9.19
C ASP A 234 -8.54 -4.49 -8.12
N ALA A 235 -8.66 -3.18 -7.98
CA ALA A 235 -8.09 -2.43 -6.88
C ALA A 235 -9.18 -2.14 -5.84
N VAL A 236 -8.94 -2.54 -4.61
CA VAL A 236 -9.91 -2.40 -3.52
C VAL A 236 -9.28 -1.69 -2.34
N GLN A 237 -10.03 -0.77 -1.75
CA GLN A 237 -9.67 -0.06 -0.54
C GLN A 237 -10.54 -0.58 0.61
N PHE A 238 -9.89 -1.12 1.65
CA PHE A 238 -10.51 -1.69 2.82
C PHE A 238 -10.31 -0.77 4.03
N GLY A 239 -11.38 -0.50 4.76
CA GLY A 239 -11.30 0.11 6.08
C GLY A 239 -11.44 -0.95 7.16
N LEU A 240 -10.52 -0.97 8.12
CA LEU A 240 -10.50 -1.92 9.25
C LEU A 240 -10.67 -1.18 10.57
N ALA A 241 -11.39 -1.81 11.49
CA ALA A 241 -11.53 -1.34 12.87
C ALA A 241 -11.61 -2.53 13.83
N HIS A 242 -11.30 -2.30 15.09
CA HIS A 242 -11.50 -3.32 16.13
C HIS A 242 -12.98 -3.74 16.21
N ARG A 243 -13.21 -5.02 16.42
CA ARG A 243 -14.54 -5.54 16.75
C ARG A 243 -14.99 -4.90 18.06
N ASN A 244 -16.19 -4.35 18.09
CA ASN A 244 -16.77 -3.92 19.35
C ASN A 244 -16.81 -5.14 20.27
N ARG A 245 -16.05 -5.13 21.35
CA ARG A 245 -16.31 -6.03 22.48
C ARG A 245 -17.69 -5.64 22.97
N GLY A 246 -18.71 -6.38 22.58
CA GLY A 246 -20.04 -6.23 23.14
C GLY A 246 -19.88 -6.26 24.67
N GLY A 247 -20.16 -5.13 25.31
CA GLY A 247 -20.10 -5.07 26.74
C GLY A 247 -21.03 -6.16 27.28
N ARG A 248 -20.48 -7.17 27.94
CA ARG A 248 -21.24 -7.91 28.92
C ARG A 248 -21.61 -6.89 29.98
N ARG A 249 -22.85 -6.41 29.92
CA ARG A 249 -23.53 -5.83 31.05
C ARG A 249 -23.86 -6.96 32.05
#